data_965817034e38b622b9497931c781529c
#
_entry.id   965817034e38b622b9497931c781529c
#
_cell.length_a   1.000
_cell.length_b   1.000
_cell.length_c   1.000
_cell.angle_alpha   90.00
_cell.angle_beta   90.00
_cell.angle_gamma   90.00
#
_symmetry.space_group_name_H-M   'P 1'
#
loop_
_entity.id
_entity.type
_entity.pdbx_description
1 polymer ?
#
loop_
_entity_poly.entity_id
_entity_poly.type
_entity_poly.pdbx_seq_one_letter_code
_entity_poly.pdbx_strand_id
1 'polypeptide(L)'
;MANVVALYRYPVKGFAPEACETLFVLDEGRVAGDRVLGIRFADTEAADDAWSRKHGMVALINTPGLARLRVAFDAKGLRLRLSLGKSVLADEALNPEGRRRIGAVLADYVLKLDENPLTEHPERLPLRVVGDGRSPRYHDEESGRVTLHGRGSLRALEAALGMEVSELRFRSNVAVDGLSAWEEQNWVGRKIRIGMLEFAVVKPKTRCLATHANPTTGERDLPILTTLTQKMDQENPTFAVAMVPSGSGGEIHVGDHVALVE
;
A
#
# COMPACT_ATOMS: atom_id res chain seq x y z
N MET A 1 -1.59 24.49 -11.27
CA MET A 1 -2.73 23.92 -10.54
C MET A 1 -2.40 22.45 -10.22
N ALA A 2 -2.72 22.03 -9.04
CA ALA A 2 -2.45 20.64 -8.60
C ALA A 2 -3.60 19.73 -9.04
N ASN A 3 -3.27 18.56 -9.61
CA ASN A 3 -4.25 17.59 -10.07
C ASN A 3 -3.84 16.17 -9.68
N VAL A 4 -4.83 15.30 -9.51
CA VAL A 4 -4.63 13.85 -9.38
C VAL A 4 -4.08 13.31 -10.70
N VAL A 5 -2.92 12.66 -10.65
CA VAL A 5 -2.26 12.13 -11.85
C VAL A 5 -2.15 10.60 -11.85
N ALA A 6 -2.36 9.97 -10.71
CA ALA A 6 -2.48 8.52 -10.62
C ALA A 6 -3.25 8.12 -9.35
N LEU A 7 -3.97 7.01 -9.45
CA LEU A 7 -4.72 6.39 -8.37
C LEU A 7 -4.33 4.92 -8.25
N TYR A 8 -4.13 4.48 -7.00
CA TYR A 8 -3.65 3.13 -6.70
C TYR A 8 -4.50 2.46 -5.63
N ARG A 9 -4.90 1.23 -5.91
CA ARG A 9 -5.53 0.32 -4.96
C ARG A 9 -4.63 -0.88 -4.71
N TYR A 10 -4.56 -1.34 -3.48
CA TYR A 10 -3.73 -2.46 -3.05
C TYR A 10 -4.60 -3.59 -2.48
N PRO A 11 -5.23 -4.45 -3.28
CA PRO A 11 -6.20 -5.43 -2.79
C PRO A 11 -5.63 -6.37 -1.72
N VAL A 12 -4.34 -6.72 -1.86
CA VAL A 12 -3.64 -7.61 -0.92
C VAL A 12 -2.55 -6.83 -0.19
N LYS A 13 -2.52 -6.93 1.15
CA LYS A 13 -1.46 -6.31 1.96
C LYS A 13 -0.08 -6.83 1.53
N GLY A 14 0.85 -5.91 1.28
CA GLY A 14 2.25 -6.25 0.95
C GLY A 14 2.51 -6.49 -0.54
N PHE A 15 1.50 -6.57 -1.41
CA PHE A 15 1.67 -6.85 -2.84
C PHE A 15 1.61 -5.60 -3.71
N ALA A 16 1.91 -5.76 -5.00
CA ALA A 16 1.83 -4.69 -5.98
C ALA A 16 0.42 -4.08 -6.07
N PRO A 17 0.30 -2.79 -6.44
CA PRO A 17 -0.99 -2.15 -6.62
C PRO A 17 -1.67 -2.53 -7.94
N GLU A 18 -2.95 -2.21 -8.01
CA GLU A 18 -3.71 -2.00 -9.24
C GLU A 18 -3.77 -0.48 -9.50
N ALA A 19 -3.42 -0.04 -10.69
CA ALA A 19 -3.68 1.32 -11.14
C ALA A 19 -5.17 1.46 -11.48
N CYS A 20 -5.78 2.57 -11.08
CA CYS A 20 -7.22 2.82 -11.24
C CYS A 20 -7.44 4.19 -11.86
N GLU A 21 -8.48 4.34 -12.67
CA GLU A 21 -8.95 5.66 -13.14
C GLU A 21 -9.82 6.34 -12.07
N THR A 22 -10.46 5.54 -11.22
CA THR A 22 -11.35 5.99 -10.16
C THR A 22 -11.11 5.18 -8.88
N LEU A 23 -11.15 5.85 -7.73
CA LEU A 23 -11.22 5.20 -6.41
C LEU A 23 -12.49 5.66 -5.69
N PHE A 24 -13.19 4.73 -5.06
CA PHE A 24 -14.28 5.06 -4.15
C PHE A 24 -13.76 5.10 -2.71
N VAL A 25 -13.88 6.27 -2.09
CA VAL A 25 -13.55 6.48 -0.68
C VAL A 25 -14.81 6.25 0.15
N LEU A 26 -14.72 5.38 1.14
CA LEU A 26 -15.80 5.09 2.09
C LEU A 26 -15.92 6.21 3.13
N ASP A 27 -17.08 6.32 3.77
CA ASP A 27 -17.35 7.38 4.78
C ASP A 27 -16.33 7.35 5.94
N GLU A 28 -15.85 6.16 6.33
CA GLU A 28 -14.83 6.00 7.37
C GLU A 28 -13.40 6.33 6.90
N GLY A 29 -13.22 6.73 5.63
CA GLY A 29 -11.94 7.19 5.07
C GLY A 29 -11.04 6.10 4.52
N ARG A 30 -11.54 4.89 4.31
CA ARG A 30 -10.84 3.81 3.60
C ARG A 30 -11.19 3.83 2.13
N VAL A 31 -10.34 3.24 1.30
CA VAL A 31 -10.63 3.04 -0.13
C VAL A 31 -11.29 1.67 -0.30
N ALA A 32 -12.43 1.63 -1.00
CA ALA A 32 -13.12 0.39 -1.30
C ALA A 32 -12.23 -0.58 -2.08
N GLY A 33 -12.17 -1.84 -1.62
CA GLY A 33 -11.33 -2.87 -2.23
C GLY A 33 -9.84 -2.77 -1.91
N ASP A 34 -9.40 -1.79 -1.10
CA ASP A 34 -8.00 -1.61 -0.71
C ASP A 34 -7.70 -2.45 0.54
N ARG A 35 -6.65 -3.28 0.51
CA ARG A 35 -6.20 -4.15 1.63
C ARG A 35 -7.33 -5.00 2.22
N VAL A 36 -8.16 -5.56 1.34
CA VAL A 36 -9.27 -6.46 1.69
C VAL A 36 -8.79 -7.89 1.95
N LEU A 37 -7.56 -8.20 1.56
CA LEU A 37 -6.90 -9.49 1.77
C LEU A 37 -5.53 -9.29 2.40
N GLY A 38 -5.07 -10.33 3.11
CA GLY A 38 -3.72 -10.42 3.64
C GLY A 38 -3.23 -11.87 3.68
N ILE A 39 -1.93 -12.04 3.87
CA ILE A 39 -1.29 -13.35 4.02
C ILE A 39 -0.78 -13.44 5.45
N ARG A 40 -1.35 -14.30 6.26
CA ARG A 40 -1.07 -14.43 7.69
C ARG A 40 -0.21 -15.65 7.96
N PHE A 41 0.68 -15.54 8.95
CA PHE A 41 1.43 -16.69 9.48
C PHE A 41 0.53 -17.60 10.31
N ALA A 42 0.85 -18.90 10.34
CA ALA A 42 0.07 -19.89 11.09
C ALA A 42 0.10 -19.65 12.59
N ASP A 43 1.22 -19.18 13.13
CA ASP A 43 1.45 -18.89 14.55
C ASP A 43 0.75 -17.60 15.04
N THR A 44 0.06 -16.89 14.16
CA THR A 44 -0.67 -15.66 14.54
C THR A 44 -2.04 -15.99 15.12
N GLU A 45 -2.28 -15.61 16.36
CA GLU A 45 -3.51 -15.92 17.12
C GLU A 45 -4.73 -15.08 16.70
N ALA A 46 -4.53 -13.93 16.02
CA ALA A 46 -5.63 -13.07 15.62
C ALA A 46 -6.63 -13.79 14.70
N ALA A 47 -7.93 -13.55 14.88
CA ALA A 47 -8.97 -14.08 14.00
C ALA A 47 -8.79 -13.61 12.55
N ASP A 48 -9.16 -14.45 11.57
CA ASP A 48 -8.91 -14.20 10.16
C ASP A 48 -9.63 -12.97 9.60
N ASP A 49 -10.72 -12.55 10.26
CA ASP A 49 -11.47 -11.35 9.95
C ASP A 49 -11.12 -10.14 10.85
N ALA A 50 -10.14 -10.25 11.74
CA ALA A 50 -9.70 -9.17 12.60
C ALA A 50 -8.49 -8.44 12.03
N TRP A 51 -8.40 -7.13 12.30
CA TRP A 51 -7.17 -6.38 12.09
C TRP A 51 -6.04 -6.95 12.95
N SER A 52 -4.84 -6.98 12.42
CA SER A 52 -3.64 -7.34 13.18
C SER A 52 -2.44 -6.53 12.69
N ARG A 53 -1.48 -6.40 13.59
CA ARG A 53 -0.21 -5.73 13.25
C ARG A 53 0.52 -6.49 12.14
N LYS A 54 1.29 -5.76 11.33
CA LYS A 54 2.05 -6.30 10.18
C LYS A 54 3.03 -7.43 10.52
N HIS A 55 3.46 -7.55 11.79
CA HIS A 55 4.40 -8.60 12.22
C HIS A 55 3.82 -10.02 12.17
N GLY A 56 2.50 -10.18 12.23
CA GLY A 56 1.81 -11.46 12.05
C GLY A 56 1.50 -11.80 10.60
N MET A 57 2.05 -11.07 9.63
CA MET A 57 1.72 -11.22 8.22
C MET A 57 2.96 -11.18 7.33
N VAL A 58 2.90 -11.87 6.20
CA VAL A 58 3.86 -11.71 5.10
C VAL A 58 3.64 -10.32 4.48
N ALA A 59 4.64 -9.47 4.53
CA ALA A 59 4.58 -8.09 4.06
C ALA A 59 5.97 -7.58 3.60
N LEU A 60 6.03 -6.48 2.86
CA LEU A 60 7.29 -5.92 2.32
C LEU A 60 8.36 -5.61 3.39
N ILE A 61 7.96 -5.46 4.66
CA ILE A 61 8.90 -5.20 5.75
C ILE A 61 9.76 -6.43 6.08
N ASN A 62 9.24 -7.63 5.88
CA ASN A 62 9.89 -8.91 6.17
C ASN A 62 10.07 -9.80 4.93
N THR A 63 9.50 -9.41 3.79
CA THR A 63 9.53 -10.18 2.55
C THR A 63 9.52 -9.20 1.37
N PRO A 64 10.62 -8.48 1.10
CA PRO A 64 10.67 -7.45 0.05
C PRO A 64 10.39 -8.01 -1.34
N GLY A 65 10.73 -9.28 -1.61
CA GLY A 65 10.47 -9.97 -2.86
C GLY A 65 8.98 -10.06 -3.27
N LEU A 66 8.03 -9.84 -2.33
CA LEU A 66 6.60 -9.72 -2.67
C LEU A 66 6.32 -8.58 -3.67
N ALA A 67 7.17 -7.55 -3.71
CA ALA A 67 7.02 -6.44 -4.64
C ALA A 67 7.02 -6.88 -6.11
N ARG A 68 7.66 -8.01 -6.44
CA ARG A 68 7.70 -8.59 -7.79
C ARG A 68 6.39 -9.27 -8.20
N LEU A 69 5.54 -9.62 -7.23
CA LEU A 69 4.30 -10.34 -7.51
C LEU A 69 3.20 -9.36 -7.96
N ARG A 70 2.72 -9.56 -9.17
CA ARG A 70 1.55 -8.86 -9.68
C ARG A 70 0.29 -9.55 -9.19
N VAL A 71 -0.68 -8.74 -8.82
CA VAL A 71 -2.00 -9.16 -8.33
C VAL A 71 -3.05 -8.72 -9.33
N ALA A 72 -4.00 -9.60 -9.66
CA ALA A 72 -5.26 -9.22 -10.26
C ALA A 72 -6.38 -9.81 -9.39
N PHE A 73 -7.22 -8.95 -8.85
CA PHE A 73 -8.28 -9.33 -7.93
C PHE A 73 -9.66 -9.04 -8.52
N ASP A 74 -10.42 -10.09 -8.80
CA ASP A 74 -11.84 -10.00 -9.13
C ASP A 74 -12.68 -9.99 -7.85
N ALA A 75 -13.14 -8.79 -7.47
CA ALA A 75 -13.97 -8.59 -6.27
C ALA A 75 -15.39 -9.18 -6.42
N LYS A 76 -15.91 -9.31 -7.67
CA LYS A 76 -17.25 -9.89 -7.91
C LYS A 76 -17.22 -11.41 -7.81
N GLY A 77 -16.26 -12.03 -8.50
CA GLY A 77 -16.08 -13.48 -8.49
C GLY A 77 -15.29 -13.98 -7.27
N LEU A 78 -14.79 -13.10 -6.40
CA LEU A 78 -13.89 -13.42 -5.29
C LEU A 78 -12.76 -14.35 -5.75
N ARG A 79 -12.02 -13.91 -6.77
CA ARG A 79 -10.93 -14.66 -7.39
C ARG A 79 -9.63 -13.86 -7.34
N LEU A 80 -8.55 -14.53 -6.96
CA LEU A 80 -7.23 -13.94 -6.86
C LEU A 80 -6.26 -14.63 -7.83
N ARG A 81 -5.64 -13.84 -8.72
CA ARG A 81 -4.54 -14.27 -9.57
C ARG A 81 -3.24 -13.63 -9.10
N LEU A 82 -2.21 -14.45 -8.98
CA LEU A 82 -0.84 -14.06 -8.67
C LEU A 82 0.07 -14.41 -9.84
N SER A 83 0.93 -13.48 -10.25
CA SER A 83 1.86 -13.69 -11.36
C SER A 83 3.25 -13.14 -11.02
N LEU A 84 4.28 -13.82 -11.53
CA LEU A 84 5.67 -13.38 -11.50
C LEU A 84 6.15 -13.20 -12.95
N GLY A 85 6.36 -11.96 -13.37
CA GLY A 85 6.61 -11.67 -14.78
C GLY A 85 5.43 -12.12 -15.65
N LYS A 86 5.69 -13.02 -16.61
CA LYS A 86 4.67 -13.61 -17.49
C LYS A 86 4.05 -14.92 -16.96
N SER A 87 4.60 -15.48 -15.88
CA SER A 87 4.16 -16.76 -15.32
C SER A 87 3.05 -16.56 -14.31
N VAL A 88 1.93 -17.24 -14.48
CA VAL A 88 0.85 -17.32 -13.47
C VAL A 88 1.26 -18.35 -12.44
N LEU A 89 1.37 -17.92 -11.19
CA LEU A 89 1.70 -18.78 -10.05
C LEU A 89 0.45 -19.42 -9.43
N ALA A 90 -0.62 -18.63 -9.32
CA ALA A 90 -1.93 -19.07 -8.83
C ALA A 90 -3.04 -18.29 -9.52
N ASP A 91 -4.18 -18.92 -9.75
CA ASP A 91 -5.41 -18.28 -10.24
C ASP A 91 -6.61 -19.03 -9.65
N GLU A 92 -7.06 -18.59 -8.46
CA GLU A 92 -7.93 -19.35 -7.59
C GLU A 92 -9.13 -18.53 -7.07
N ALA A 93 -10.27 -19.21 -6.91
CA ALA A 93 -11.39 -18.67 -6.14
C ALA A 93 -11.02 -18.61 -4.65
N LEU A 94 -11.53 -17.59 -3.91
CA LEU A 94 -11.28 -17.42 -2.48
C LEU A 94 -12.17 -18.34 -1.58
N ASN A 95 -12.49 -19.54 -2.06
CA ASN A 95 -13.06 -20.60 -1.22
C ASN A 95 -11.95 -21.26 -0.36
N PRO A 96 -12.29 -22.10 0.61
CA PRO A 96 -11.30 -22.71 1.52
C PRO A 96 -10.15 -23.43 0.79
N GLU A 97 -10.46 -24.14 -0.30
CA GLU A 97 -9.46 -24.88 -1.07
C GLU A 97 -8.54 -23.96 -1.89
N GLY A 98 -9.11 -22.96 -2.58
CA GLY A 98 -8.32 -22.00 -3.34
C GLY A 98 -7.41 -21.17 -2.43
N ARG A 99 -7.90 -20.75 -1.25
CA ARG A 99 -7.06 -20.08 -0.23
C ARG A 99 -5.89 -20.95 0.20
N ARG A 100 -6.11 -22.25 0.42
CA ARG A 100 -5.04 -23.19 0.78
C ARG A 100 -3.99 -23.31 -0.35
N ARG A 101 -4.45 -23.42 -1.62
CA ARG A 101 -3.54 -23.48 -2.79
C ARG A 101 -2.72 -22.19 -2.94
N ILE A 102 -3.36 -21.01 -2.81
CA ILE A 102 -2.65 -19.74 -2.82
C ILE A 102 -1.61 -19.68 -1.72
N GLY A 103 -1.97 -20.07 -0.49
CA GLY A 103 -1.05 -20.11 0.65
C GLY A 103 0.17 -21.00 0.40
N ALA A 104 -0.03 -22.19 -0.17
CA ALA A 104 1.04 -23.13 -0.51
C ALA A 104 1.98 -22.55 -1.59
N VAL A 105 1.42 -22.01 -2.68
CA VAL A 105 2.21 -21.37 -3.75
C VAL A 105 3.02 -20.18 -3.22
N LEU A 106 2.44 -19.38 -2.34
CA LEU A 106 3.15 -18.26 -1.72
C LEU A 106 4.25 -18.74 -0.76
N ALA A 107 4.02 -19.80 0.00
CA ALA A 107 5.03 -20.38 0.86
C ALA A 107 6.24 -20.86 0.03
N ASP A 108 6.00 -21.60 -1.06
CA ASP A 108 7.04 -22.05 -1.99
C ASP A 108 7.81 -20.90 -2.64
N TYR A 109 7.12 -19.80 -2.96
CA TYR A 109 7.75 -18.60 -3.50
C TYR A 109 8.63 -17.91 -2.44
N VAL A 110 8.07 -17.66 -1.26
CA VAL A 110 8.74 -16.93 -0.17
C VAL A 110 9.98 -17.69 0.32
N LEU A 111 9.92 -19.01 0.47
CA LEU A 111 11.06 -19.84 0.88
C LEU A 111 12.26 -19.81 -0.09
N LYS A 112 12.05 -19.39 -1.34
CA LYS A 112 13.11 -19.23 -2.36
C LYS A 112 13.75 -17.84 -2.36
N LEU A 113 13.24 -16.92 -1.55
CA LEU A 113 13.80 -15.55 -1.43
C LEU A 113 14.93 -15.54 -0.40
N ASP A 114 15.98 -14.76 -0.67
CA ASP A 114 17.10 -14.58 0.26
C ASP A 114 16.63 -13.95 1.59
N GLU A 115 15.76 -12.92 1.50
CA GLU A 115 15.16 -12.30 2.68
C GLU A 115 13.72 -12.78 2.83
N ASN A 116 13.50 -13.70 3.77
CA ASN A 116 12.18 -14.25 4.07
C ASN A 116 12.04 -14.62 5.55
N PRO A 117 10.79 -14.57 6.08
CA PRO A 117 10.52 -14.82 7.49
C PRO A 117 10.20 -16.30 7.80
N LEU A 118 10.33 -17.22 6.86
CA LEU A 118 9.86 -18.60 6.99
C LEU A 118 10.98 -19.61 7.29
N THR A 119 12.19 -19.38 6.74
CA THR A 119 13.30 -20.33 6.84
C THR A 119 13.68 -20.63 8.28
N GLU A 120 13.74 -19.61 9.15
CA GLU A 120 14.09 -19.77 10.57
C GLU A 120 12.86 -20.00 11.46
N HIS A 121 11.64 -19.97 10.88
CA HIS A 121 10.37 -20.01 11.59
C HIS A 121 9.37 -20.95 10.92
N PRO A 122 9.63 -22.28 10.95
CA PRO A 122 8.73 -23.27 10.33
C PRO A 122 7.33 -23.29 10.94
N GLU A 123 7.16 -22.83 12.19
CA GLU A 123 5.87 -22.67 12.87
C GLU A 123 4.94 -21.65 12.21
N ARG A 124 5.47 -20.79 11.32
CA ARG A 124 4.70 -19.83 10.54
C ARG A 124 3.96 -20.46 9.36
N LEU A 125 4.23 -21.72 9.06
CA LEU A 125 3.54 -22.46 8.01
C LEU A 125 2.39 -23.31 8.58
N PRO A 126 1.31 -23.53 7.80
CA PRO A 126 1.07 -23.03 6.44
C PRO A 126 0.68 -21.55 6.43
N LEU A 127 1.00 -20.84 5.34
CA LEU A 127 0.50 -19.48 5.13
C LEU A 127 -1.01 -19.48 4.89
N ARG A 128 -1.71 -18.53 5.51
CA ARG A 128 -3.17 -18.41 5.42
C ARG A 128 -3.57 -17.14 4.67
N VAL A 129 -4.39 -17.27 3.61
CA VAL A 129 -5.03 -16.13 2.96
C VAL A 129 -6.23 -15.73 3.80
N VAL A 130 -6.22 -14.52 4.34
CA VAL A 130 -7.25 -13.98 5.24
C VAL A 130 -7.98 -12.80 4.61
N GLY A 131 -9.18 -12.52 5.11
CA GLY A 131 -10.05 -11.44 4.63
C GLY A 131 -11.19 -11.93 3.74
N ASP A 132 -12.26 -11.12 3.72
CA ASP A 132 -13.47 -11.43 2.96
C ASP A 132 -13.42 -10.99 1.49
N GLY A 133 -12.35 -10.27 1.09
CA GLY A 133 -12.19 -9.69 -0.24
C GLY A 133 -13.08 -8.46 -0.48
N ARG A 134 -13.71 -7.91 0.54
CA ARG A 134 -14.65 -6.77 0.45
C ARG A 134 -14.33 -5.66 1.44
N SER A 135 -14.09 -6.02 2.69
CA SER A 135 -13.84 -5.08 3.79
C SER A 135 -12.38 -4.63 3.81
N PRO A 136 -12.07 -3.34 3.61
CA PRO A 136 -10.70 -2.81 3.72
C PRO A 136 -10.22 -2.89 5.17
N ARG A 137 -9.34 -3.86 5.48
CA ARG A 137 -9.04 -4.23 6.87
C ARG A 137 -7.55 -4.31 7.18
N TYR A 138 -6.72 -4.75 6.23
CA TYR A 138 -5.33 -5.11 6.52
C TYR A 138 -4.34 -3.96 6.30
N HIS A 139 -4.73 -2.75 6.69
CA HIS A 139 -3.84 -1.59 6.71
C HIS A 139 -2.78 -1.72 7.80
N ASP A 140 -1.71 -0.90 7.75
CA ASP A 140 -0.68 -0.87 8.80
C ASP A 140 -1.20 -0.26 10.10
N GLU A 141 -2.19 0.62 9.99
CA GLU A 141 -2.96 1.18 11.11
C GLU A 141 -4.41 0.69 11.01
N GLU A 142 -5.04 0.42 12.13
CA GLU A 142 -6.43 -0.04 12.17
C GLU A 142 -7.40 0.93 11.51
N SER A 143 -7.15 2.23 11.63
CA SER A 143 -7.97 3.28 10.99
C SER A 143 -8.00 3.21 9.46
N GLY A 144 -6.92 2.76 8.81
CA GLY A 144 -6.89 2.48 7.38
C GLY A 144 -7.23 3.65 6.46
N ARG A 145 -6.64 4.82 6.70
CA ARG A 145 -6.98 6.05 5.97
C ARG A 145 -6.44 6.07 4.55
N VAL A 146 -7.16 6.77 3.66
CA VAL A 146 -6.66 7.09 2.32
C VAL A 146 -5.41 7.98 2.42
N THR A 147 -4.46 7.78 1.50
CA THR A 147 -3.16 8.46 1.54
C THR A 147 -2.85 9.17 0.23
N LEU A 148 -2.27 10.37 0.34
CA LEU A 148 -1.91 11.22 -0.79
C LEU A 148 -0.45 11.62 -0.71
N HIS A 149 0.27 11.62 -1.85
CA HIS A 149 1.59 12.22 -1.98
C HIS A 149 1.67 13.16 -3.17
N GLY A 150 2.54 14.18 -3.06
CA GLY A 150 2.90 15.08 -4.13
C GLY A 150 4.10 14.56 -4.93
N ARG A 151 4.03 14.58 -6.27
CA ARG A 151 5.20 14.26 -7.12
C ARG A 151 6.33 15.29 -6.99
N GLY A 152 6.04 16.51 -6.50
CA GLY A 152 7.07 17.47 -6.10
C GLY A 152 7.97 16.92 -5.00
N SER A 153 7.39 16.29 -3.98
CA SER A 153 8.11 15.63 -2.89
C SER A 153 8.92 14.42 -3.37
N LEU A 154 8.37 13.66 -4.34
CA LEU A 154 9.08 12.56 -4.97
C LEU A 154 10.34 13.05 -5.69
N ARG A 155 10.21 14.10 -6.54
CA ARG A 155 11.35 14.71 -7.24
C ARG A 155 12.42 15.25 -6.29
N ALA A 156 12.02 15.82 -5.16
CA ALA A 156 12.98 16.28 -4.14
C ALA A 156 13.77 15.11 -3.52
N LEU A 157 13.10 13.98 -3.26
CA LEU A 157 13.74 12.77 -2.77
C LEU A 157 14.68 12.16 -3.83
N GLU A 158 14.27 12.12 -5.09
CA GLU A 158 15.08 11.68 -6.24
C GLU A 158 16.36 12.51 -6.37
N ALA A 159 16.23 13.83 -6.29
CA ALA A 159 17.37 14.74 -6.31
C ALA A 159 18.36 14.48 -5.16
N ALA A 160 17.86 14.20 -3.95
CA ALA A 160 18.70 13.88 -2.79
C ALA A 160 19.39 12.52 -2.90
N LEU A 161 18.77 11.56 -3.58
CA LEU A 161 19.35 10.23 -3.83
C LEU A 161 20.25 10.20 -5.06
N GLY A 162 20.05 11.13 -6.01
CA GLY A 162 20.76 11.17 -7.30
C GLY A 162 20.26 10.10 -8.29
N MET A 163 19.03 9.60 -8.13
CA MET A 163 18.45 8.56 -8.97
C MET A 163 16.92 8.57 -8.91
N GLU A 164 16.29 7.94 -9.90
CA GLU A 164 14.84 7.78 -9.95
C GLU A 164 14.30 6.89 -8.82
N VAL A 165 13.15 7.27 -8.30
CA VAL A 165 12.44 6.56 -7.22
C VAL A 165 11.03 6.25 -7.64
N SER A 166 10.69 4.99 -7.78
CA SER A 166 9.29 4.60 -8.05
C SER A 166 8.37 5.05 -6.91
N GLU A 167 7.33 5.82 -7.23
CA GLU A 167 6.30 6.25 -6.26
C GLU A 167 5.55 5.06 -5.61
N LEU A 168 5.55 3.89 -6.26
CA LEU A 168 4.92 2.67 -5.76
C LEU A 168 5.54 2.15 -4.46
N ARG A 169 6.78 2.55 -4.12
CA ARG A 169 7.44 2.23 -2.83
C ARG A 169 6.65 2.76 -1.63
N PHE A 170 5.98 3.90 -1.81
CA PHE A 170 5.26 4.59 -0.74
C PHE A 170 3.83 4.08 -0.55
N ARG A 171 3.30 3.31 -1.48
CA ARG A 171 1.99 2.66 -1.38
C ARG A 171 0.86 3.63 -1.04
N SER A 172 0.96 4.87 -1.55
CA SER A 172 -0.10 5.87 -1.45
C SER A 172 -1.24 5.54 -2.42
N ASN A 173 -2.45 5.95 -2.08
CA ASN A 173 -3.63 5.75 -2.93
C ASN A 173 -3.74 6.82 -4.02
N VAL A 174 -3.31 8.05 -3.72
CA VAL A 174 -3.44 9.22 -4.59
C VAL A 174 -2.07 9.83 -4.83
N ALA A 175 -1.69 10.00 -6.10
CA ALA A 175 -0.54 10.78 -6.53
C ALA A 175 -1.01 12.08 -7.16
N VAL A 176 -0.45 13.21 -6.72
CA VAL A 176 -0.79 14.56 -7.18
C VAL A 176 0.42 15.21 -7.81
N ASP A 177 0.28 15.82 -8.98
CA ASP A 177 1.29 16.70 -9.56
C ASP A 177 0.85 18.17 -9.49
N GLY A 178 1.82 19.08 -9.67
CA GLY A 178 1.61 20.53 -9.58
C GLY A 178 1.78 21.09 -8.16
N LEU A 179 2.20 20.30 -7.19
CA LEU A 179 2.59 20.74 -5.85
C LEU A 179 4.10 20.98 -5.77
N SER A 180 4.49 21.94 -4.95
CA SER A 180 5.89 22.11 -4.52
C SER A 180 6.33 20.93 -3.65
N ALA A 181 7.64 20.74 -3.49
CA ALA A 181 8.16 19.71 -2.60
C ALA A 181 7.63 19.89 -1.17
N TRP A 182 7.12 18.83 -0.58
CA TRP A 182 6.60 18.73 0.79
C TRP A 182 5.37 19.61 1.08
N GLU A 183 4.77 20.20 0.07
CA GLU A 183 3.59 21.06 0.22
C GLU A 183 2.42 20.30 0.86
N GLU A 184 2.19 19.04 0.48
CA GLU A 184 1.13 18.21 1.06
C GLU A 184 1.29 18.02 2.57
N GLN A 185 2.51 18.03 3.10
CA GLN A 185 2.76 17.90 4.54
C GLN A 185 2.35 19.15 5.33
N ASN A 186 2.41 20.33 4.69
CA ASN A 186 1.94 21.59 5.27
C ASN A 186 0.42 21.67 5.39
N TRP A 187 -0.30 20.71 4.82
CA TRP A 187 -1.76 20.65 4.91
C TRP A 187 -2.26 19.90 6.15
N VAL A 188 -1.37 19.33 6.95
CA VAL A 188 -1.78 18.64 8.19
C VAL A 188 -2.54 19.58 9.11
N GLY A 189 -3.73 19.16 9.56
CA GLY A 189 -4.67 19.96 10.33
C GLY A 189 -5.59 20.88 9.50
N ARG A 190 -5.42 20.87 8.17
CA ARG A 190 -6.23 21.67 7.23
C ARG A 190 -7.15 20.78 6.43
N LYS A 191 -8.08 21.40 5.70
CA LYS A 191 -8.95 20.72 4.73
C LYS A 191 -8.46 20.95 3.31
N ILE A 192 -8.60 19.92 2.49
CA ILE A 192 -8.36 19.98 1.05
C ILE A 192 -9.61 19.50 0.31
N ARG A 193 -9.74 19.92 -0.95
CA ARG A 193 -10.75 19.40 -1.87
C ARG A 193 -10.06 18.64 -2.98
N ILE A 194 -10.58 17.47 -3.31
CA ILE A 194 -10.19 16.66 -4.47
C ILE A 194 -11.46 16.41 -5.28
N GLY A 195 -11.55 17.01 -6.48
CA GLY A 195 -12.78 16.98 -7.25
C GLY A 195 -13.95 17.58 -6.46
N MET A 196 -14.95 16.77 -6.16
CA MET A 196 -16.13 17.17 -5.38
C MET A 196 -16.03 16.84 -3.89
N LEU A 197 -15.01 16.08 -3.46
CA LEU A 197 -14.88 15.61 -2.08
C LEU A 197 -13.97 16.51 -1.26
N GLU A 198 -14.34 16.76 -0.02
CA GLU A 198 -13.50 17.44 0.97
C GLU A 198 -12.88 16.42 1.93
N PHE A 199 -11.62 16.64 2.26
CA PHE A 199 -10.85 15.80 3.17
C PHE A 199 -10.18 16.63 4.26
N ALA A 200 -10.22 16.16 5.50
CA ALA A 200 -9.33 16.62 6.54
C ALA A 200 -7.99 15.88 6.42
N VAL A 201 -6.89 16.62 6.31
CA VAL A 201 -5.54 16.06 6.33
C VAL A 201 -5.13 15.86 7.79
N VAL A 202 -4.94 14.59 8.19
CA VAL A 202 -4.87 14.23 9.61
C VAL A 202 -3.44 14.19 10.13
N LYS A 203 -2.52 13.60 9.36
CA LYS A 203 -1.12 13.44 9.77
C LYS A 203 -0.22 13.08 8.60
N PRO A 204 1.10 13.35 8.72
CA PRO A 204 2.07 12.80 7.79
C PRO A 204 2.15 11.27 7.97
N LYS A 205 2.58 10.56 6.92
CA LYS A 205 2.77 9.10 6.97
C LYS A 205 4.22 8.76 7.23
N THR A 206 4.50 8.26 8.44
CA THR A 206 5.80 7.67 8.76
C THR A 206 6.05 6.43 7.91
N ARG A 207 7.28 6.30 7.40
CA ARG A 207 7.71 5.21 6.55
C ARG A 207 8.54 4.18 7.32
N CYS A 208 8.56 2.97 6.82
CA CYS A 208 9.31 1.86 7.39
C CYS A 208 10.14 1.17 6.31
N LEU A 209 10.92 0.18 6.68
CA LEU A 209 11.83 -0.56 5.80
C LEU A 209 11.14 -1.12 4.52
N ALA A 210 9.82 -1.27 4.52
CA ALA A 210 9.06 -1.68 3.34
C ALA A 210 9.29 -0.77 2.11
N THR A 211 9.58 0.53 2.32
CA THR A 211 9.85 1.49 1.23
C THR A 211 11.20 1.26 0.52
N HIS A 212 12.11 0.50 1.15
CA HIS A 212 13.38 0.13 0.52
C HIS A 212 13.20 -0.94 -0.56
N ALA A 213 12.12 -1.74 -0.52
CA ALA A 213 11.85 -2.77 -1.52
C ALA A 213 11.59 -2.14 -2.90
N ASN A 214 12.39 -2.50 -3.88
CA ASN A 214 12.20 -2.11 -5.27
C ASN A 214 10.97 -2.82 -5.85
N PRO A 215 9.99 -2.08 -6.43
CA PRO A 215 8.77 -2.68 -6.97
C PRO A 215 8.99 -3.63 -8.15
N THR A 216 10.17 -3.58 -8.79
CA THR A 216 10.52 -4.41 -9.95
C THR A 216 11.37 -5.61 -9.54
N THR A 217 12.43 -5.39 -8.75
CA THR A 217 13.39 -6.44 -8.39
C THR A 217 13.07 -7.14 -7.08
N GLY A 218 12.33 -6.48 -6.18
CA GLY A 218 12.06 -6.95 -4.82
C GLY A 218 13.24 -6.83 -3.87
N GLU A 219 14.32 -6.19 -4.29
CA GLU A 219 15.53 -5.96 -3.48
C GLU A 219 15.42 -4.65 -2.70
N ARG A 220 16.13 -4.55 -1.57
CA ARG A 220 16.29 -3.28 -0.85
C ARG A 220 17.47 -2.52 -1.43
N ASP A 221 17.21 -1.66 -2.38
CA ASP A 221 18.23 -0.99 -3.20
C ASP A 221 18.46 0.49 -2.85
N LEU A 222 17.55 1.13 -2.13
CA LEU A 222 17.62 2.56 -1.80
C LEU A 222 17.49 2.83 -0.30
N PRO A 223 18.35 3.70 0.29
CA PRO A 223 18.29 4.07 1.70
C PRO A 223 17.25 5.17 1.96
N ILE A 224 15.98 4.91 1.61
CA ILE A 224 14.89 5.90 1.66
C ILE A 224 14.76 6.54 3.05
N LEU A 225 14.72 5.72 4.12
CA LEU A 225 14.51 6.22 5.48
C LEU A 225 15.64 7.16 5.93
N THR A 226 16.87 6.75 5.71
CA THR A 226 18.06 7.55 6.05
C THR A 226 18.09 8.84 5.24
N THR A 227 17.71 8.81 3.97
CA THR A 227 17.65 10.01 3.14
C THR A 227 16.60 10.99 3.65
N LEU A 228 15.40 10.52 4.00
CA LEU A 228 14.34 11.36 4.55
C LEU A 228 14.75 12.03 5.86
N THR A 229 15.44 11.33 6.76
CA THR A 229 15.84 11.88 8.05
C THR A 229 17.10 12.75 7.95
N GLN A 230 18.15 12.30 7.26
CA GLN A 230 19.45 12.97 7.29
C GLN A 230 19.64 14.02 6.19
N LYS A 231 19.05 13.82 4.99
CA LYS A 231 19.21 14.75 3.87
C LYS A 231 18.00 15.69 3.71
N MET A 232 16.82 15.29 4.19
CA MET A 232 15.60 16.11 4.15
C MET A 232 15.28 16.74 5.51
N ASP A 233 16.15 16.58 6.51
CA ASP A 233 16.04 17.15 7.86
C ASP A 233 14.70 16.84 8.56
N GLN A 234 14.16 15.64 8.32
CA GLN A 234 12.92 15.19 8.96
C GLN A 234 13.23 14.48 10.27
N GLU A 235 12.57 14.86 11.36
CA GLU A 235 12.65 14.18 12.67
C GLU A 235 12.29 12.69 12.55
N ASN A 236 11.23 12.39 11.80
CA ASN A 236 10.81 11.04 11.47
C ASN A 236 10.74 10.88 9.95
N PRO A 237 11.10 9.71 9.39
CA PRO A 237 11.04 9.51 7.95
C PRO A 237 9.58 9.52 7.47
N THR A 238 9.10 10.65 6.96
CA THR A 238 7.73 10.83 6.49
C THR A 238 7.69 11.06 4.99
N PHE A 239 6.68 10.51 4.36
CA PHE A 239 6.36 10.73 2.95
C PHE A 239 4.86 10.48 2.73
N ALA A 240 4.17 11.38 2.05
CA ALA A 240 2.71 11.41 1.94
C ALA A 240 1.98 11.82 3.24
N VAL A 241 0.70 12.09 3.10
CA VAL A 241 -0.21 12.39 4.21
C VAL A 241 -1.38 11.42 4.24
N ALA A 242 -1.95 11.23 5.43
CA ALA A 242 -3.19 10.50 5.63
C ALA A 242 -4.36 11.49 5.75
N MET A 243 -5.47 11.17 5.13
CA MET A 243 -6.65 12.02 5.11
C MET A 243 -7.94 11.21 5.28
N VAL A 244 -9.00 11.89 5.73
CA VAL A 244 -10.34 11.33 5.90
C VAL A 244 -11.36 12.27 5.27
N PRO A 245 -12.45 11.77 4.70
CA PRO A 245 -13.54 12.63 4.22
C PRO A 245 -14.05 13.55 5.34
N SER A 246 -14.35 14.81 5.01
CA SER A 246 -14.98 15.76 5.94
C SER A 246 -16.51 15.65 5.94
N GLY A 247 -17.07 14.78 5.12
CA GLY A 247 -18.47 14.44 4.98
C GLY A 247 -18.62 13.00 4.50
N SER A 248 -19.60 12.73 3.67
CA SER A 248 -19.73 11.42 3.05
C SER A 248 -18.55 11.13 2.13
N GLY A 249 -18.22 9.87 1.99
CA GLY A 249 -17.28 9.39 0.99
C GLY A 249 -17.80 9.61 -0.44
N GLY A 250 -17.12 9.02 -1.42
CA GLY A 250 -17.47 9.17 -2.82
C GLY A 250 -16.29 8.86 -3.75
N GLU A 251 -16.43 9.21 -5.01
CA GLU A 251 -15.43 8.94 -6.02
C GLU A 251 -14.41 10.07 -6.17
N ILE A 252 -13.16 9.69 -6.38
CA ILE A 252 -12.07 10.54 -6.85
C ILE A 252 -11.54 9.96 -8.16
N HIS A 253 -11.19 10.85 -9.11
CA HIS A 253 -10.79 10.47 -10.47
C HIS A 253 -9.40 10.98 -10.81
N VAL A 254 -8.73 10.29 -11.70
CA VAL A 254 -7.55 10.87 -12.37
C VAL A 254 -7.99 12.14 -13.11
N GLY A 255 -7.24 13.23 -12.93
CA GLY A 255 -7.56 14.55 -13.46
C GLY A 255 -8.29 15.48 -12.49
N ASP A 256 -8.81 14.99 -11.37
CA ASP A 256 -9.46 15.83 -10.35
C ASP A 256 -8.50 16.91 -9.83
N HIS A 257 -9.04 18.13 -9.72
CA HIS A 257 -8.30 19.26 -9.16
C HIS A 257 -8.13 19.10 -7.65
N VAL A 258 -6.95 19.45 -7.14
CA VAL A 258 -6.62 19.42 -5.71
C VAL A 258 -6.33 20.83 -5.23
N ALA A 259 -7.01 21.28 -4.17
CA ALA A 259 -6.83 22.60 -3.60
C ALA A 259 -7.09 22.61 -2.08
N LEU A 260 -6.43 23.54 -1.37
CA LEU A 260 -6.82 23.86 0.00
C LEU A 260 -8.22 24.45 0.03
N VAL A 261 -8.98 24.09 1.06
CA VAL A 261 -10.26 24.75 1.40
C VAL A 261 -9.93 25.87 2.38
N GLU A 262 -10.38 27.08 2.07
CA GLU A 262 -10.23 28.26 2.93
C GLU A 262 -11.07 28.16 4.21
#